data_805d32c19abc12510e0492f938f5c9fa
#
_entry.id   805d32c19abc12510e0492f938f5c9fa
#
_cell.length_a   1.000
_cell.length_b   1.000
_cell.length_c   1.000
_cell.angle_alpha   90.00
_cell.angle_beta   90.00
_cell.angle_gamma   90.00
#
_symmetry.space_group_name_H-M   'P 1'
#
loop_
_entity.id
_entity.type
_entity.pdbx_description
1 polymer ?
#
loop_
_entity_poly.entity_id
_entity_poly.type
_entity_poly.pdbx_seq_one_letter_code
_entity_poly.pdbx_strand_id
1 'polypeptide(L)'
;MAENPFSTGKARYLHTMIRVKDLDKSMDFYTRLLGMKELRKKDFPSGEFTLAFVGYGEETAQTVIELTHNWDQDEPYDLGNGFGHFALAVPDVATACDILASEGVEIPRPAGPMKHGGSVIAFIKDPDGYLIELVERN
;
A
#
# COMPACT_ATOMS: atom_id res chain seq x y z
N MET A 1 -37.80 9.76 10.38
CA MET A 1 -36.92 8.65 9.98
C MET A 1 -35.53 9.19 9.75
N ALA A 2 -34.55 8.50 10.31
CA ALA A 2 -33.16 8.96 10.16
C ALA A 2 -32.65 8.72 8.73
N GLU A 3 -31.88 9.67 8.23
CA GLU A 3 -31.19 9.54 6.97
C GLU A 3 -30.05 8.52 7.12
N ASN A 4 -29.85 7.68 6.11
CA ASN A 4 -28.75 6.71 6.10
C ASN A 4 -27.42 7.47 6.00
N PRO A 5 -26.53 7.39 7.03
CA PRO A 5 -25.27 8.15 7.01
C PRO A 5 -24.35 7.81 5.84
N PHE A 6 -24.48 6.61 5.24
CA PHE A 6 -23.67 6.24 4.07
C PHE A 6 -24.15 6.91 2.79
N SER A 7 -25.37 7.44 2.78
CA SER A 7 -25.97 8.05 1.59
C SER A 7 -25.91 9.57 1.58
N THR A 8 -25.23 10.19 2.56
CA THR A 8 -25.20 11.66 2.70
C THR A 8 -24.17 12.34 1.81
N GLY A 9 -23.30 11.58 1.15
CA GLY A 9 -22.14 12.13 0.44
C GLY A 9 -20.96 12.47 1.33
N LYS A 10 -21.06 12.18 2.65
CA LYS A 10 -20.00 12.49 3.63
C LYS A 10 -19.19 11.26 4.04
N ALA A 11 -19.67 10.06 3.75
CA ALA A 11 -18.88 8.86 3.98
C ALA A 11 -17.76 8.79 2.95
N ARG A 12 -16.57 8.35 3.38
CA ARG A 12 -15.45 8.17 2.45
C ARG A 12 -14.53 7.05 2.93
N TYR A 13 -13.75 6.51 2.03
CA TYR A 13 -12.79 5.46 2.33
C TYR A 13 -11.55 6.10 2.98
N LEU A 14 -11.23 5.73 4.22
CA LEU A 14 -10.12 6.34 4.97
C LEU A 14 -8.79 5.65 4.68
N HIS A 15 -8.73 4.37 4.90
CA HIS A 15 -7.48 3.62 4.75
C HIS A 15 -7.73 2.12 4.70
N THR A 16 -6.73 1.41 4.16
CA THR A 16 -6.60 -0.04 4.32
C THR A 16 -5.47 -0.28 5.31
N MET A 17 -5.68 -1.16 6.28
CA MET A 17 -4.65 -1.56 7.23
C MET A 17 -4.04 -2.87 6.77
N ILE A 18 -2.71 -2.90 6.73
CA ILE A 18 -1.95 -4.14 6.51
C ILE A 18 -0.97 -4.34 7.66
N ARG A 19 -0.71 -5.61 7.99
CA ARG A 19 0.26 -5.95 9.02
C ARG A 19 1.62 -6.16 8.41
N VAL A 20 2.65 -5.60 9.03
CA VAL A 20 4.02 -5.67 8.52
C VAL A 20 4.93 -6.27 9.58
N LYS A 21 5.83 -7.16 9.16
CA LYS A 21 6.74 -7.85 10.08
C LYS A 21 7.87 -6.92 10.53
N ASP A 22 8.42 -6.12 9.62
CA ASP A 22 9.54 -5.20 9.86
C ASP A 22 9.12 -3.81 9.44
N LEU A 23 8.78 -2.98 10.43
CA LEU A 23 8.24 -1.65 10.17
C LEU A 23 9.25 -0.75 9.43
N ASP A 24 10.52 -0.78 9.83
CA ASP A 24 11.53 0.07 9.19
C ASP A 24 11.68 -0.28 7.70
N LYS A 25 11.67 -1.58 7.39
CA LYS A 25 11.77 -2.05 6.01
C LYS A 25 10.56 -1.63 5.19
N SER A 26 9.37 -1.75 5.77
CA SER A 26 8.13 -1.34 5.09
C SER A 26 8.07 0.18 4.94
N MET A 27 8.49 0.93 5.96
CA MET A 27 8.53 2.38 5.85
C MET A 27 9.49 2.83 4.75
N ASP A 28 10.66 2.22 4.64
CA ASP A 28 11.60 2.52 3.56
C ASP A 28 10.99 2.23 2.19
N PHE A 29 10.30 1.09 2.07
CA PHE A 29 9.65 0.70 0.83
C PHE A 29 8.59 1.71 0.41
N TYR A 30 7.64 2.01 1.29
CA TYR A 30 6.52 2.88 0.93
C TYR A 30 6.93 4.35 0.78
N THR A 31 7.95 4.82 1.52
CA THR A 31 8.40 6.21 1.41
C THR A 31 9.48 6.40 0.37
N ARG A 32 10.64 5.82 0.55
CA ARG A 32 11.76 6.04 -0.36
C ARG A 32 11.49 5.46 -1.76
N LEU A 33 10.98 4.23 -1.83
CA LEU A 33 10.78 3.59 -3.14
C LEU A 33 9.48 4.01 -3.82
N LEU A 34 8.37 4.04 -3.09
CA LEU A 34 7.07 4.37 -3.69
C LEU A 34 6.71 5.87 -3.60
N GLY A 35 7.53 6.68 -2.93
CA GLY A 35 7.34 8.12 -2.89
C GLY A 35 6.24 8.63 -1.98
N MET A 36 5.71 7.78 -1.09
CA MET A 36 4.73 8.21 -0.11
C MET A 36 5.38 9.03 1.00
N LYS A 37 4.58 9.75 1.75
CA LYS A 37 5.01 10.48 2.94
C LYS A 37 4.60 9.72 4.17
N GLU A 38 5.43 9.76 5.22
CA GLU A 38 5.02 9.33 6.54
C GLU A 38 4.11 10.42 7.10
N LEU A 39 2.84 10.11 7.29
CA LEU A 39 1.85 11.10 7.73
C LEU A 39 1.78 11.19 9.25
N ARG A 40 1.85 10.05 9.93
CA ARG A 40 1.94 9.97 11.38
C ARG A 40 2.37 8.57 11.80
N LYS A 41 2.94 8.49 12.98
CA LYS A 41 3.41 7.23 13.56
C LYS A 41 3.22 7.30 15.06
N LYS A 42 2.74 6.20 15.66
CA LYS A 42 2.47 6.18 17.10
C LYS A 42 2.67 4.79 17.68
N ASP A 43 3.35 4.74 18.81
CA ASP A 43 3.53 3.51 19.59
C ASP A 43 2.37 3.36 20.59
N PHE A 44 1.95 2.11 20.78
CA PHE A 44 0.93 1.73 21.77
C PHE A 44 1.53 0.65 22.68
N PRO A 45 2.29 1.08 23.72
CA PRO A 45 3.04 0.11 24.55
C PRO A 45 2.14 -0.90 25.27
N SER A 46 0.95 -0.50 25.71
CA SER A 46 0.03 -1.42 26.38
C SER A 46 -0.46 -2.55 25.47
N GLY A 47 -0.49 -2.32 24.16
CA GLY A 47 -0.85 -3.32 23.17
C GLY A 47 0.35 -3.92 22.46
N GLU A 48 1.53 -3.42 22.71
CA GLU A 48 2.80 -3.85 22.10
C GLU A 48 2.74 -3.79 20.58
N PHE A 49 2.28 -2.67 20.05
CA PHE A 49 2.27 -2.45 18.60
C PHE A 49 2.51 -0.98 18.25
N THR A 50 2.90 -0.75 17.01
CA THR A 50 3.12 0.57 16.42
C THR A 50 2.25 0.70 15.18
N LEU A 51 1.62 1.86 15.00
CA LEU A 51 0.90 2.22 13.78
C LEU A 51 1.67 3.29 13.03
N ALA A 52 1.74 3.16 11.70
CA ALA A 52 2.28 4.19 10.83
C ALA A 52 1.36 4.39 9.63
N PHE A 53 1.09 5.64 9.29
CA PHE A 53 0.24 5.99 8.16
C PHE A 53 1.09 6.58 7.05
N VAL A 54 0.97 6.03 5.86
CA VAL A 54 1.71 6.48 4.68
C VAL A 54 0.74 6.77 3.53
N GLY A 55 1.07 7.76 2.70
CA GLY A 55 0.22 8.12 1.58
C GLY A 55 0.82 9.25 0.76
N TYR A 56 0.13 9.63 -0.31
CA TYR A 56 0.58 10.70 -1.20
C TYR A 56 0.04 12.07 -0.81
N GLY A 57 -0.85 12.13 0.17
CA GLY A 57 -1.43 13.38 0.65
C GLY A 57 -2.05 13.18 2.01
N GLU A 58 -2.61 14.24 2.57
CA GLU A 58 -3.16 14.24 3.91
C GLU A 58 -4.39 13.34 4.04
N GLU A 59 -4.54 12.70 5.19
CA GLU A 59 -5.65 11.79 5.50
C GLU A 59 -7.01 12.46 5.37
N THR A 60 -7.06 13.77 5.55
CA THR A 60 -8.30 14.54 5.43
C THR A 60 -8.81 14.64 3.99
N ALA A 61 -7.94 14.41 3.01
CA ALA A 61 -8.26 14.59 1.60
C ALA A 61 -8.06 13.33 0.77
N GLN A 62 -7.22 12.41 1.22
CA GLN A 62 -6.85 11.22 0.43
C GLN A 62 -6.94 9.95 1.26
N THR A 63 -7.23 8.84 0.58
CA THR A 63 -7.14 7.51 1.16
C THR A 63 -5.66 7.15 1.36
N VAL A 64 -5.32 6.56 2.49
CA VAL A 64 -3.94 6.25 2.86
C VAL A 64 -3.82 4.79 3.26
N ILE A 65 -2.62 4.35 3.58
CA ILE A 65 -2.36 3.00 4.06
C ILE A 65 -1.95 3.09 5.53
N GLU A 66 -2.55 2.23 6.36
CA GLU A 66 -2.14 2.06 7.76
C GLU A 66 -1.28 0.81 7.85
N LEU A 67 -0.04 0.97 8.33
CA LEU A 67 0.87 -0.13 8.59
C LEU A 67 0.82 -0.44 10.08
N THR A 68 0.50 -1.69 10.44
CA THR A 68 0.50 -2.13 11.83
C THR A 68 1.65 -3.10 12.04
N HIS A 69 2.53 -2.76 12.99
CA HIS A 69 3.64 -3.61 13.40
C HIS A 69 3.42 -4.09 14.82
N ASN A 70 3.19 -5.40 14.98
CA ASN A 70 3.12 -6.05 16.30
C ASN A 70 4.54 -6.36 16.75
N TRP A 71 4.94 -5.87 17.93
CA TRP A 71 6.35 -5.90 18.35
C TRP A 71 6.94 -7.30 18.48
N ASP A 72 6.12 -8.28 18.83
CA ASP A 72 6.58 -9.66 19.04
C ASP A 72 6.41 -10.56 17.80
N GLN A 73 6.10 -9.96 16.64
CA GLN A 73 5.91 -10.74 15.41
C GLN A 73 7.25 -11.09 14.78
N ASP A 74 7.69 -12.34 14.95
CA ASP A 74 8.96 -12.82 14.42
C ASP A 74 8.85 -13.54 13.09
N GLU A 75 7.68 -14.12 12.82
CA GLU A 75 7.45 -14.92 11.62
C GLU A 75 6.69 -14.12 10.56
N PRO A 76 6.86 -14.46 9.27
CA PRO A 76 6.04 -13.85 8.24
C PRO A 76 4.55 -14.08 8.49
N TYR A 77 3.73 -13.11 8.11
CA TYR A 77 2.28 -13.28 8.18
C TYR A 77 1.82 -14.22 7.08
N ASP A 78 0.79 -15.01 7.39
CA ASP A 78 0.09 -15.80 6.38
C ASP A 78 -0.94 -14.87 5.72
N LEU A 79 -0.69 -14.51 4.48
CA LEU A 79 -1.57 -13.59 3.75
C LEU A 79 -2.82 -14.29 3.21
N GLY A 80 -2.81 -15.63 3.14
CA GLY A 80 -3.93 -16.40 2.60
C GLY A 80 -4.20 -16.10 1.14
N ASN A 81 -5.39 -16.42 0.70
CA ASN A 81 -5.81 -16.19 -0.70
C ASN A 81 -7.08 -15.35 -0.83
N GLY A 82 -7.53 -14.75 0.27
CA GLY A 82 -8.73 -13.91 0.26
C GLY A 82 -8.45 -12.46 -0.09
N PHE A 83 -7.25 -11.97 0.22
CA PHE A 83 -6.84 -10.62 -0.14
C PHE A 83 -6.23 -10.63 -1.55
N GLY A 84 -6.69 -9.74 -2.42
CA GLY A 84 -6.11 -9.59 -3.76
C GLY A 84 -4.90 -8.67 -3.73
N HIS A 85 -5.18 -7.40 -3.99
CA HIS A 85 -4.14 -6.37 -4.05
C HIS A 85 -4.79 -4.99 -3.86
N PHE A 86 -3.95 -4.00 -3.64
CA PHE A 86 -4.36 -2.61 -3.82
C PHE A 86 -3.57 -2.00 -4.97
N ALA A 87 -4.04 -0.86 -5.49
CA ALA A 87 -3.48 -0.31 -6.72
C ALA A 87 -2.99 1.12 -6.52
N LEU A 88 -1.92 1.47 -7.24
CA LEU A 88 -1.36 2.81 -7.28
C LEU A 88 -1.35 3.29 -8.72
N ALA A 89 -1.72 4.55 -8.93
CA ALA A 89 -1.58 5.20 -10.23
C ALA A 89 -0.18 5.80 -10.33
N VAL A 90 0.51 5.51 -11.42
CA VAL A 90 1.83 6.11 -11.70
C VAL A 90 1.87 6.56 -13.16
N PRO A 91 2.58 7.65 -13.47
CA PRO A 91 2.57 8.17 -14.85
C PRO A 91 3.34 7.30 -15.85
N ASP A 92 4.29 6.48 -15.40
CA ASP A 92 5.12 5.65 -16.27
C ASP A 92 5.44 4.34 -15.55
N VAL A 93 4.66 3.29 -15.83
CA VAL A 93 4.80 2.00 -15.16
C VAL A 93 6.11 1.32 -15.53
N ALA A 94 6.54 1.39 -16.80
CA ALA A 94 7.78 0.74 -17.23
C ALA A 94 8.99 1.31 -16.49
N THR A 95 9.10 2.63 -16.41
CA THR A 95 10.18 3.29 -15.70
C THR A 95 10.14 2.99 -14.20
N ALA A 96 8.94 2.99 -13.61
CA ALA A 96 8.78 2.63 -12.20
C ALA A 96 9.30 1.22 -11.93
N CYS A 97 8.95 0.26 -12.79
CA CYS A 97 9.43 -1.12 -12.65
C CYS A 97 10.94 -1.23 -12.78
N ASP A 98 11.56 -0.49 -13.70
CA ASP A 98 13.02 -0.51 -13.85
C ASP A 98 13.71 -0.02 -12.57
N ILE A 99 13.21 1.05 -11.98
CA ILE A 99 13.76 1.59 -10.73
C ILE A 99 13.57 0.59 -9.59
N LEU A 100 12.38 0.04 -9.46
CA LEU A 100 12.08 -0.90 -8.39
C LEU A 100 12.90 -2.19 -8.52
N ALA A 101 13.07 -2.70 -9.74
CA ALA A 101 13.89 -3.87 -10.00
C ALA A 101 15.35 -3.63 -9.59
N SER A 102 15.89 -2.43 -9.86
CA SER A 102 17.25 -2.09 -9.47
C SER A 102 17.42 -2.05 -7.94
N GLU A 103 16.34 -1.90 -7.20
CA GLU A 103 16.32 -1.90 -5.73
C GLU A 103 15.98 -3.28 -5.16
N GLY A 104 15.85 -4.29 -6.02
CA GLY A 104 15.59 -5.66 -5.57
C GLY A 104 14.13 -5.99 -5.30
N VAL A 105 13.20 -5.14 -5.73
CA VAL A 105 11.77 -5.40 -5.56
C VAL A 105 11.32 -6.51 -6.50
N GLU A 106 10.56 -7.46 -5.97
CA GLU A 106 10.01 -8.55 -6.76
C GLU A 106 8.84 -8.03 -7.61
N ILE A 107 8.86 -8.36 -8.92
CA ILE A 107 7.85 -7.92 -9.89
C ILE A 107 7.25 -9.15 -10.55
N PRO A 108 6.22 -9.78 -9.93
CA PRO A 108 5.61 -11.00 -10.47
C PRO A 108 5.00 -10.83 -11.85
N ARG A 109 4.52 -9.62 -12.17
CA ARG A 109 3.95 -9.32 -13.48
C ARG A 109 4.61 -8.04 -14.01
N PRO A 110 5.54 -8.16 -14.99
CA PRO A 110 6.24 -7.00 -15.55
C PRO A 110 5.31 -6.02 -16.26
N ALA A 111 5.80 -4.79 -16.47
CA ALA A 111 5.06 -3.74 -17.16
C ALA A 111 4.63 -4.20 -18.55
N GLY A 112 3.37 -3.97 -18.89
CA GLY A 112 2.81 -4.27 -20.17
C GLY A 112 1.32 -4.01 -20.21
N PRO A 113 0.70 -4.04 -21.40
CA PRO A 113 -0.74 -3.81 -21.51
C PRO A 113 -1.53 -4.93 -20.84
N MET A 114 -2.72 -4.61 -20.39
CA MET A 114 -3.66 -5.60 -19.87
C MET A 114 -4.01 -6.61 -20.96
N LYS A 115 -4.32 -7.86 -20.56
CA LYS A 115 -4.58 -8.97 -21.47
C LYS A 115 -5.67 -8.65 -22.51
N HIS A 116 -6.68 -7.89 -22.10
CA HIS A 116 -7.82 -7.55 -22.97
C HIS A 116 -7.81 -6.09 -23.40
N GLY A 117 -6.63 -5.47 -23.45
CA GLY A 117 -6.47 -4.06 -23.78
C GLY A 117 -6.59 -3.19 -22.55
N GLY A 118 -6.38 -1.90 -22.71
CA GLY A 118 -6.42 -0.92 -21.63
C GLY A 118 -5.05 -0.41 -21.24
N SER A 119 -4.95 0.08 -20.01
CA SER A 119 -3.72 0.71 -19.52
C SER A 119 -2.59 -0.28 -19.35
N VAL A 120 -1.37 0.23 -19.39
CA VAL A 120 -0.18 -0.51 -18.97
C VAL A 120 -0.26 -0.73 -17.47
N ILE A 121 -0.03 -1.96 -17.04
CA ILE A 121 -0.02 -2.32 -15.62
C ILE A 121 1.20 -3.15 -15.29
N ALA A 122 1.47 -3.29 -13.99
CA ALA A 122 2.44 -4.23 -13.44
C ALA A 122 1.96 -4.65 -12.07
N PHE A 123 2.49 -5.77 -11.56
CA PHE A 123 2.33 -6.15 -10.15
C PHE A 123 3.69 -6.22 -9.50
N ILE A 124 3.79 -5.63 -8.33
CA ILE A 124 4.98 -5.68 -7.49
C ILE A 124 4.60 -6.26 -6.13
N LYS A 125 5.60 -6.72 -5.37
CA LYS A 125 5.40 -7.18 -3.99
C LYS A 125 6.09 -6.25 -3.03
N ASP A 126 5.39 -5.95 -1.93
CA ASP A 126 6.01 -5.23 -0.83
C ASP A 126 6.89 -6.18 0.03
N PRO A 127 7.58 -5.69 1.07
CA PRO A 127 8.46 -6.56 1.87
C PRO A 127 7.77 -7.75 2.55
N ASP A 128 6.47 -7.68 2.79
CA ASP A 128 5.71 -8.77 3.40
C ASP A 128 5.04 -9.68 2.36
N GLY A 129 5.16 -9.36 1.08
CA GLY A 129 4.56 -10.13 0.00
C GLY A 129 3.19 -9.65 -0.45
N TYR A 130 2.70 -8.52 0.06
CA TYR A 130 1.45 -7.94 -0.41
C TYR A 130 1.60 -7.50 -1.86
N LEU A 131 0.63 -7.89 -2.69
CA LEU A 131 0.63 -7.49 -4.10
C LEU A 131 0.13 -6.07 -4.26
N ILE A 132 0.81 -5.31 -5.09
CA ILE A 132 0.44 -3.94 -5.44
C ILE A 132 0.38 -3.85 -6.96
N GLU A 133 -0.76 -3.44 -7.48
CA GLU A 133 -0.90 -3.18 -8.91
C GLU A 133 -0.46 -1.75 -9.22
N LEU A 134 0.44 -1.59 -10.17
CA LEU A 134 0.78 -0.28 -10.72
C LEU A 134 -0.04 -0.08 -11.98
N VAL A 135 -0.78 1.04 -12.04
CA VAL A 135 -1.66 1.34 -13.18
C VAL A 135 -1.21 2.67 -13.78
N GLU A 136 -0.97 2.67 -15.09
CA GLU A 136 -0.50 3.88 -15.75
C GLU A 136 -1.62 4.90 -15.88
N ARG A 137 -1.41 6.04 -15.25
CA ARG A 137 -2.33 7.19 -15.25
C ARG A 137 -1.52 8.47 -15.22
N ASN A 138 -2.00 9.45 -15.97
CA ASN A 138 -1.39 10.78 -15.94
C ASN A 138 -2.07 11.69 -14.91
#